data_feb2d14f0134c419f71c41a391dbf8ac
#
_entry.id   feb2d14f0134c419f71c41a391dbf8ac
#
_cell.length_a   1.000
_cell.length_b   1.000
_cell.length_c   1.000
_cell.angle_alpha   90.00
_cell.angle_beta   90.00
_cell.angle_gamma   90.00
#
_symmetry.space_group_name_H-M   'P 1'
#
loop_
_entity.id
_entity.type
_entity.pdbx_description
1 polymer ?
#
loop_
_entity_poly.entity_id
_entity_poly.type
_entity_poly.pdbx_seq_one_letter_code
_entity_poly.pdbx_strand_id
1 'polypeptide(L)'
;MRVVVVGATGNVGTSLLRALVDEPAIDSVLGLARRLPELDLPKVEWAQADIASSNLVPLFRGADCVVHLAWLIQPSRDLHRLWLTNVHGSGRVFAAVAKAGVPALVYASSVGAYSPGPKDRRMAETWPVGGIRTSFYSRQKAEVEWRLDAFERTHPETRVVRLRPGLIFKREAASGIRRLFAGPFLPARSCGPR
;
A
#
# COMPACT_ATOMS: atom_id res chain seq x y z
N MET A 1 -7.93 -14.60 -13.48
CA MET A 1 -6.81 -13.63 -13.32
C MET A 1 -5.94 -14.03 -12.14
N ARG A 2 -4.61 -13.91 -12.29
CA ARG A 2 -3.64 -14.03 -11.20
C ARG A 2 -3.29 -12.67 -10.63
N VAL A 3 -3.48 -12.46 -9.33
CA VAL A 3 -3.21 -11.18 -8.65
C VAL A 3 -2.08 -11.35 -7.64
N VAL A 4 -1.13 -10.41 -7.62
CA VAL A 4 -0.10 -10.35 -6.56
C VAL A 4 -0.40 -9.18 -5.63
N VAL A 5 -0.50 -9.44 -4.32
CA VAL A 5 -0.78 -8.42 -3.31
C VAL A 5 0.47 -8.20 -2.44
N VAL A 6 1.10 -7.05 -2.62
CA VAL A 6 2.29 -6.63 -1.85
C VAL A 6 1.84 -5.91 -0.58
N GLY A 7 2.18 -6.45 0.59
CA GLY A 7 1.65 -5.96 1.88
C GLY A 7 0.33 -6.64 2.27
N ALA A 8 0.16 -7.89 1.86
CA ALA A 8 -1.05 -8.68 1.99
C ALA A 8 -1.51 -8.91 3.45
N THR A 9 -0.59 -8.90 4.42
CA THR A 9 -0.91 -9.04 5.86
C THR A 9 -1.28 -7.73 6.55
N GLY A 10 -1.29 -6.61 5.81
CA GLY A 10 -1.66 -5.31 6.34
C GLY A 10 -3.17 -5.14 6.56
N ASN A 11 -3.55 -3.98 7.15
CA ASN A 11 -4.95 -3.65 7.43
C ASN A 11 -5.86 -3.76 6.18
N VAL A 12 -5.45 -3.16 5.08
CA VAL A 12 -6.17 -3.23 3.80
C VAL A 12 -5.97 -4.59 3.13
N GLY A 13 -4.73 -5.13 3.18
CA GLY A 13 -4.35 -6.35 2.49
C GLY A 13 -5.23 -7.55 2.87
N THR A 14 -5.43 -7.80 4.15
CA THR A 14 -6.26 -8.93 4.60
C THR A 14 -7.73 -8.79 4.23
N SER A 15 -8.25 -7.57 4.12
CA SER A 15 -9.62 -7.33 3.63
C SER A 15 -9.71 -7.51 2.12
N LEU A 16 -8.69 -7.06 1.39
CA LEU A 16 -8.61 -7.27 -0.06
C LEU A 16 -8.53 -8.76 -0.40
N LEU A 17 -7.67 -9.53 0.31
CA LEU A 17 -7.57 -10.97 0.07
C LEU A 17 -8.92 -11.67 0.20
N ARG A 18 -9.68 -11.38 1.25
CA ARG A 18 -11.05 -11.94 1.43
C ARG A 18 -11.96 -11.60 0.26
N ALA A 19 -11.95 -10.34 -0.18
CA ALA A 19 -12.77 -9.93 -1.33
C ALA A 19 -12.33 -10.62 -2.64
N LEU A 20 -11.02 -10.82 -2.86
CA LEU A 20 -10.51 -11.50 -4.06
C LEU A 20 -10.82 -12.99 -4.07
N VAL A 21 -10.93 -13.63 -2.91
CA VAL A 21 -11.33 -15.05 -2.81
C VAL A 21 -12.74 -15.27 -3.32
N ASP A 22 -13.64 -14.33 -3.01
CA ASP A 22 -15.06 -14.40 -3.39
C ASP A 22 -15.32 -13.98 -4.85
N GLU A 23 -14.31 -13.39 -5.51
CA GLU A 23 -14.44 -12.90 -6.90
C GLU A 23 -14.19 -14.05 -7.90
N PRO A 24 -15.19 -14.43 -8.73
CA PRO A 24 -15.03 -15.52 -9.69
C PRO A 24 -13.98 -15.28 -10.77
N ALA A 25 -13.74 -14.02 -11.14
CA ALA A 25 -12.74 -13.65 -12.14
C ALA A 25 -11.30 -13.84 -11.66
N ILE A 26 -11.09 -14.09 -10.36
CA ILE A 26 -9.77 -14.33 -9.77
C ILE A 26 -9.54 -15.83 -9.60
N ASP A 27 -8.52 -16.34 -10.28
CA ASP A 27 -8.12 -17.74 -10.23
C ASP A 27 -7.15 -18.02 -9.09
N SER A 28 -6.18 -17.10 -8.88
CA SER A 28 -5.16 -17.23 -7.85
C SER A 28 -4.65 -15.88 -7.34
N VAL A 29 -4.24 -15.86 -6.08
CA VAL A 29 -3.65 -14.68 -5.44
C VAL A 29 -2.35 -15.09 -4.78
N LEU A 30 -1.26 -14.33 -5.03
CA LEU A 30 -0.01 -14.43 -4.30
C LEU A 30 0.09 -13.29 -3.28
N GLY A 31 -0.03 -13.61 -2.00
CA GLY A 31 0.15 -12.66 -0.91
C GLY A 31 1.62 -12.52 -0.52
N LEU A 32 2.20 -11.32 -0.64
CA LEU A 32 3.56 -11.04 -0.21
C LEU A 32 3.60 -10.36 1.14
N ALA A 33 4.37 -10.94 2.05
CA ALA A 33 4.56 -10.42 3.40
C ALA A 33 6.01 -10.65 3.88
N ARG A 34 6.49 -9.80 4.79
CA ARG A 34 7.82 -9.97 5.42
C ARG A 34 7.87 -11.14 6.40
N ARG A 35 6.74 -11.51 6.96
CA ARG A 35 6.52 -12.70 7.80
C ARG A 35 5.28 -13.40 7.30
N LEU A 36 5.40 -14.69 7.07
CA LEU A 36 4.27 -15.50 6.63
C LEU A 36 3.21 -15.54 7.74
N PRO A 37 1.95 -15.29 7.42
CA PRO A 37 0.88 -15.38 8.40
C PRO A 37 0.40 -16.81 8.56
N GLU A 38 -0.20 -17.11 9.71
CA GLU A 38 -1.03 -18.32 9.92
C GLU A 38 -2.46 -18.02 9.42
N LEU A 39 -2.60 -17.76 8.14
CA LEU A 39 -3.88 -17.44 7.51
C LEU A 39 -4.00 -18.28 6.24
N ASP A 40 -4.91 -19.23 6.29
CA ASP A 40 -5.28 -20.05 5.13
C ASP A 40 -6.54 -19.48 4.48
N LEU A 41 -6.45 -19.18 3.20
CA LEU A 41 -7.56 -18.67 2.39
C LEU A 41 -7.56 -19.39 1.04
N PRO A 42 -8.72 -19.80 0.52
CA PRO A 42 -8.84 -20.38 -0.81
C PRO A 42 -8.19 -19.47 -1.85
N LYS A 43 -7.58 -20.06 -2.88
CA LYS A 43 -6.90 -19.34 -3.99
C LYS A 43 -5.69 -18.48 -3.55
N VAL A 44 -5.32 -18.42 -2.27
CA VAL A 44 -4.23 -17.57 -1.77
C VAL A 44 -3.01 -18.40 -1.43
N GLU A 45 -1.91 -18.13 -2.14
CA GLU A 45 -0.58 -18.60 -1.79
C GLU A 45 0.21 -17.49 -1.11
N TRP A 46 1.17 -17.84 -0.28
CA TRP A 46 2.00 -16.89 0.44
C TRP A 46 3.47 -17.00 0.06
N ALA A 47 4.12 -15.85 -0.13
CA ALA A 47 5.56 -15.80 -0.26
C ALA A 47 6.16 -14.74 0.68
N GLN A 48 7.31 -15.09 1.26
CA GLN A 48 8.06 -14.16 2.09
C GLN A 48 8.87 -13.22 1.20
N ALA A 49 8.64 -11.91 1.35
CA ALA A 49 9.39 -10.88 0.64
C ALA A 49 9.44 -9.57 1.41
N ASP A 50 10.59 -8.90 1.36
CA ASP A 50 10.76 -7.51 1.76
C ASP A 50 11.00 -6.67 0.51
N ILE A 51 10.14 -5.69 0.26
CA ILE A 51 10.24 -4.83 -0.94
C ILE A 51 11.56 -4.03 -0.98
N ALA A 52 12.19 -3.81 0.17
CA ALA A 52 13.46 -3.11 0.23
C ALA A 52 14.66 -3.95 -0.25
N SER A 53 14.59 -5.28 -0.19
CA SER A 53 15.75 -6.15 -0.45
C SER A 53 15.50 -7.35 -1.34
N SER A 54 14.29 -7.96 -1.32
CA SER A 54 14.00 -9.18 -2.06
C SER A 54 14.00 -9.00 -3.58
N ASN A 55 14.29 -10.07 -4.33
CA ASN A 55 14.06 -10.11 -5.77
C ASN A 55 12.57 -10.34 -6.06
N LEU A 56 11.87 -9.31 -6.51
CA LEU A 56 10.42 -9.33 -6.73
C LEU A 56 10.02 -9.85 -8.11
N VAL A 57 10.93 -9.78 -9.11
CA VAL A 57 10.61 -10.12 -10.49
C VAL A 57 10.07 -11.55 -10.66
N PRO A 58 10.68 -12.59 -10.06
CA PRO A 58 10.14 -13.96 -10.18
C PRO A 58 8.75 -14.11 -9.57
N LEU A 59 8.44 -13.33 -8.51
CA LEU A 59 7.16 -13.37 -7.81
C LEU A 59 6.03 -12.73 -8.63
N PHE A 60 6.39 -11.79 -9.52
CA PHE A 60 5.43 -11.05 -10.35
C PHE A 60 5.19 -11.68 -11.72
N ARG A 61 6.05 -12.60 -12.17
CA ARG A 61 5.88 -13.25 -13.47
C ARG A 61 4.53 -13.94 -13.61
N GLY A 62 3.86 -13.70 -14.74
CA GLY A 62 2.53 -14.25 -15.04
C GLY A 62 1.40 -13.67 -14.20
N ALA A 63 1.64 -12.58 -13.47
CA ALA A 63 0.55 -11.85 -12.82
C ALA A 63 -0.17 -10.95 -13.83
N ASP A 64 -1.50 -10.91 -13.75
CA ASP A 64 -2.34 -9.98 -14.49
C ASP A 64 -2.40 -8.61 -13.80
N CYS A 65 -2.21 -8.61 -12.48
CA CYS A 65 -2.23 -7.37 -11.69
C CYS A 65 -1.33 -7.48 -10.46
N VAL A 66 -0.61 -6.41 -10.16
CA VAL A 66 0.08 -6.21 -8.88
C VAL A 66 -0.64 -5.12 -8.08
N VAL A 67 -1.06 -5.44 -6.85
CA VAL A 67 -1.64 -4.47 -5.90
C VAL A 67 -0.61 -4.15 -4.84
N HIS A 68 -0.10 -2.91 -4.86
CA HIS A 68 0.95 -2.46 -3.93
C HIS A 68 0.35 -1.70 -2.75
N LEU A 69 0.25 -2.38 -1.60
CA LEU A 69 -0.27 -1.87 -0.33
C LEU A 69 0.80 -1.72 0.75
N ALA A 70 2.02 -2.24 0.51
CA ALA A 70 3.07 -2.24 1.52
C ALA A 70 3.52 -0.82 1.86
N TRP A 71 3.41 -0.47 3.13
CA TRP A 71 3.80 0.83 3.67
C TRP A 71 4.10 0.73 5.17
N LEU A 72 5.20 1.31 5.60
CA LEU A 72 5.51 1.46 7.02
C LEU A 72 4.90 2.77 7.52
N ILE A 73 3.84 2.67 8.33
CA ILE A 73 3.13 3.81 8.92
C ILE A 73 3.46 4.01 10.41
N GLN A 74 4.19 3.07 11.01
CA GLN A 74 4.51 3.08 12.43
C GLN A 74 5.30 4.34 12.82
N PRO A 75 5.01 4.93 13.99
CA PRO A 75 5.90 5.94 14.57
C PRO A 75 7.29 5.33 14.72
N SER A 76 8.23 5.80 13.95
CA SER A 76 9.61 5.36 14.00
C SER A 76 10.53 6.57 14.00
N ARG A 77 11.56 6.54 14.84
CA ARG A 77 12.66 7.51 14.80
C ARG A 77 13.68 7.18 13.70
N ASP A 78 13.61 5.97 13.16
CA ASP A 78 14.45 5.52 12.04
C ASP A 78 13.85 5.97 10.70
N LEU A 79 14.07 7.24 10.39
CA LEU A 79 13.58 7.86 9.15
C LEU A 79 14.24 7.25 7.91
N HIS A 80 15.47 6.77 8.04
CA HIS A 80 16.18 6.10 6.95
C HIS A 80 15.47 4.80 6.56
N ARG A 81 15.14 3.95 7.52
CA ARG A 81 14.38 2.72 7.29
C ARG A 81 13.02 2.98 6.67
N LEU A 82 12.31 4.03 7.13
CA LEU A 82 11.04 4.43 6.53
C LEU A 82 11.22 4.81 5.06
N TRP A 83 12.26 5.59 4.75
CA TRP A 83 12.56 6.00 3.38
C TRP A 83 12.92 4.79 2.49
N LEU A 84 13.82 3.92 2.96
CA LEU A 84 14.22 2.71 2.23
C LEU A 84 13.02 1.80 1.93
N THR A 85 12.13 1.59 2.89
CA THR A 85 10.97 0.73 2.65
C THR A 85 9.91 1.43 1.81
N ASN A 86 9.51 2.64 2.20
CA ASN A 86 8.34 3.29 1.59
C ASN A 86 8.65 3.86 0.21
N VAL A 87 9.80 4.51 0.04
CA VAL A 87 10.12 5.21 -1.20
C VAL A 87 10.94 4.32 -2.14
N HIS A 88 12.09 3.82 -1.69
CA HIS A 88 12.92 2.95 -2.52
C HIS A 88 12.24 1.60 -2.78
N GLY A 89 11.61 1.01 -1.76
CA GLY A 89 10.86 -0.24 -1.89
C GLY A 89 9.73 -0.13 -2.89
N SER A 90 8.95 0.97 -2.88
CA SER A 90 7.92 1.21 -3.90
C SER A 90 8.51 1.33 -5.31
N GLY A 91 9.63 2.05 -5.48
CA GLY A 91 10.34 2.12 -6.76
C GLY A 91 10.81 0.74 -7.25
N ARG A 92 11.26 -0.13 -6.34
CA ARG A 92 11.62 -1.52 -6.67
C ARG A 92 10.41 -2.35 -7.10
N VAL A 93 9.25 -2.14 -6.47
CA VAL A 93 7.99 -2.78 -6.90
C VAL A 93 7.65 -2.35 -8.33
N PHE A 94 7.69 -1.05 -8.63
CA PHE A 94 7.41 -0.54 -9.99
C PHE A 94 8.38 -1.12 -11.03
N ALA A 95 9.67 -1.10 -10.75
CA ALA A 95 10.67 -1.69 -11.63
C ALA A 95 10.47 -3.21 -11.83
N ALA A 96 10.02 -3.93 -10.81
CA ALA A 96 9.73 -5.37 -10.92
C ALA A 96 8.46 -5.63 -11.73
N VAL A 97 7.43 -4.77 -11.63
CA VAL A 97 6.22 -4.80 -12.47
C VAL A 97 6.60 -4.71 -13.95
N ALA A 98 7.40 -3.69 -14.33
CA ALA A 98 7.86 -3.54 -15.69
C ALA A 98 8.69 -4.73 -16.18
N LYS A 99 9.70 -5.16 -15.40
CA LYS A 99 10.57 -6.28 -15.76
C LYS A 99 9.85 -7.62 -15.87
N ALA A 100 8.77 -7.80 -15.12
CA ALA A 100 7.95 -9.00 -15.19
C ALA A 100 6.87 -8.94 -16.29
N GLY A 101 6.69 -7.79 -16.94
CA GLY A 101 5.68 -7.58 -17.98
C GLY A 101 4.25 -7.59 -17.44
N VAL A 102 4.02 -7.12 -16.19
CA VAL A 102 2.68 -7.12 -15.60
C VAL A 102 1.83 -6.01 -16.21
N PRO A 103 0.64 -6.31 -16.77
CA PRO A 103 -0.15 -5.33 -17.49
C PRO A 103 -0.89 -4.32 -16.62
N ALA A 104 -1.03 -4.58 -15.31
CA ALA A 104 -1.73 -3.66 -14.40
C ALA A 104 -1.04 -3.52 -13.04
N LEU A 105 -0.95 -2.28 -12.56
CA LEU A 105 -0.44 -1.91 -11.23
C LEU A 105 -1.48 -1.07 -10.50
N VAL A 106 -1.93 -1.52 -9.34
CA VAL A 106 -2.75 -0.73 -8.41
C VAL A 106 -1.88 -0.28 -7.25
N TYR A 107 -1.75 1.02 -7.05
CA TYR A 107 -0.96 1.58 -5.94
C TYR A 107 -1.85 2.27 -4.90
N ALA A 108 -1.71 1.87 -3.65
CA ALA A 108 -2.35 2.54 -2.51
C ALA A 108 -1.54 3.77 -2.10
N SER A 109 -1.90 4.92 -2.68
CA SER A 109 -1.42 6.22 -2.26
C SER A 109 -2.18 6.73 -1.02
N SER A 110 -2.48 8.02 -0.95
CA SER A 110 -3.24 8.65 0.16
C SER A 110 -3.68 10.05 -0.23
N VAL A 111 -4.77 10.52 0.34
CA VAL A 111 -5.09 11.97 0.34
C VAL A 111 -3.96 12.82 0.92
N GLY A 112 -3.11 12.22 1.77
CA GLY A 112 -1.91 12.87 2.31
C GLY A 112 -0.83 13.18 1.27
N ALA A 113 -0.93 12.69 0.04
CA ALA A 113 0.00 13.04 -1.04
C ALA A 113 -0.27 14.45 -1.61
N TYR A 114 -1.48 14.97 -1.46
CA TYR A 114 -1.82 16.28 -1.97
C TYR A 114 -1.09 17.42 -1.26
N SER A 115 -0.83 18.48 -2.01
CA SER A 115 -0.40 19.77 -1.48
C SER A 115 -1.49 20.39 -0.58
N PRO A 116 -1.13 21.26 0.38
CA PRO A 116 -2.12 22.01 1.13
C PRO A 116 -3.10 22.74 0.23
N GLY A 117 -4.38 22.62 0.51
CA GLY A 117 -5.46 23.25 -0.22
C GLY A 117 -6.36 24.12 0.66
N PRO A 118 -7.23 24.91 0.07
CA PRO A 118 -8.26 25.65 0.79
C PRO A 118 -9.17 24.67 1.55
N LYS A 119 -9.70 25.12 2.69
CA LYS A 119 -10.56 24.30 3.55
C LYS A 119 -12.06 24.54 3.33
N ASP A 120 -12.38 25.57 2.58
CA ASP A 120 -13.73 26.09 2.33
C ASP A 120 -14.39 25.48 1.09
N ARG A 121 -13.64 24.72 0.29
CA ARG A 121 -14.14 24.08 -0.93
C ARG A 121 -13.53 22.71 -1.16
N ARG A 122 -14.22 21.88 -1.94
CA ARG A 122 -13.77 20.57 -2.38
C ARG A 122 -12.63 20.70 -3.41
N MET A 123 -11.66 19.79 -3.35
CA MET A 123 -10.58 19.65 -4.31
C MET A 123 -10.82 18.46 -5.21
N ALA A 124 -10.55 18.64 -6.51
CA ALA A 124 -10.58 17.56 -7.48
C ALA A 124 -9.31 16.71 -7.40
N GLU A 125 -9.32 15.52 -8.01
CA GLU A 125 -8.17 14.61 -8.06
C GLU A 125 -6.96 15.20 -8.83
N THR A 126 -7.18 16.22 -9.64
CA THR A 126 -6.15 16.99 -10.34
C THR A 126 -5.41 17.97 -9.45
N TRP A 127 -5.78 18.09 -8.15
CA TRP A 127 -5.06 18.97 -7.22
C TRP A 127 -3.59 18.57 -7.12
N PRO A 128 -2.64 19.54 -7.06
CA PRO A 128 -1.22 19.24 -7.03
C PRO A 128 -0.80 18.27 -5.93
N VAL A 129 0.10 17.36 -6.27
CA VAL A 129 0.69 16.37 -5.39
C VAL A 129 2.09 16.82 -4.99
N GLY A 130 2.20 17.55 -3.89
CA GLY A 130 3.47 18.04 -3.34
C GLY A 130 3.66 17.68 -1.87
N GLY A 131 2.65 17.06 -1.27
CA GLY A 131 2.66 16.70 0.14
C GLY A 131 2.65 17.92 1.09
N ILE A 132 2.65 17.63 2.38
CA ILE A 132 2.72 18.61 3.46
C ILE A 132 4.14 18.61 4.02
N ARG A 133 4.85 19.75 3.95
CA ARG A 133 6.27 19.87 4.30
C ARG A 133 6.61 19.39 5.72
N THR A 134 5.73 19.60 6.67
CA THR A 134 5.90 19.21 8.08
C THR A 134 5.59 17.74 8.36
N SER A 135 4.94 17.03 7.41
CA SER A 135 4.59 15.61 7.55
C SER A 135 5.56 14.73 6.75
N PHE A 136 6.33 13.92 7.46
CA PHE A 136 7.22 12.94 6.83
C PHE A 136 6.46 11.92 5.96
N TYR A 137 5.32 11.43 6.46
CA TYR A 137 4.42 10.55 5.73
C TYR A 137 3.96 11.18 4.41
N SER A 138 3.48 12.42 4.48
CA SER A 138 2.95 13.15 3.33
C SER A 138 4.02 13.36 2.25
N ARG A 139 5.25 13.76 2.65
CA ARG A 139 6.38 13.92 1.74
C ARG A 139 6.75 12.61 1.05
N GLN A 140 6.76 11.50 1.77
CA GLN A 140 7.06 10.19 1.18
C GLN A 140 5.97 9.75 0.20
N LYS A 141 4.69 10.00 0.51
CA LYS A 141 3.58 9.69 -0.42
C LYS A 141 3.69 10.50 -1.70
N ALA A 142 3.97 11.80 -1.60
CA ALA A 142 4.18 12.65 -2.77
C ALA A 142 5.38 12.19 -3.61
N GLU A 143 6.50 11.86 -2.97
CA GLU A 143 7.69 11.34 -3.66
C GLU A 143 7.39 10.06 -4.44
N VAL A 144 6.63 9.13 -3.87
CA VAL A 144 6.27 7.89 -4.56
C VAL A 144 5.31 8.16 -5.71
N GLU A 145 4.39 9.13 -5.58
CA GLU A 145 3.53 9.55 -6.69
C GLU A 145 4.35 10.11 -7.86
N TRP A 146 5.36 10.93 -7.62
CA TRP A 146 6.25 11.44 -8.66
C TRP A 146 7.04 10.32 -9.36
N ARG A 147 7.48 9.31 -8.61
CA ARG A 147 8.10 8.11 -9.19
C ARG A 147 7.12 7.31 -10.03
N LEU A 148 5.87 7.25 -9.60
CA LEU A 148 4.82 6.58 -10.35
C LEU A 148 4.47 7.34 -11.64
N ASP A 149 4.49 8.69 -11.62
CA ASP A 149 4.33 9.50 -12.84
C ASP A 149 5.48 9.24 -13.84
N ALA A 150 6.72 9.12 -13.34
CA ALA A 150 7.85 8.75 -14.19
C ALA A 150 7.70 7.34 -14.76
N PHE A 151 7.23 6.40 -13.94
CA PHE A 151 6.97 5.02 -14.35
C PHE A 151 5.91 4.94 -15.46
N GLU A 152 4.78 5.61 -15.31
CA GLU A 152 3.71 5.65 -16.33
C GLU A 152 4.20 6.20 -17.67
N ARG A 153 5.04 7.24 -17.64
CA ARG A 153 5.61 7.80 -18.89
C ARG A 153 6.56 6.86 -19.59
N THR A 154 7.30 6.03 -18.83
CA THR A 154 8.31 5.12 -19.40
C THR A 154 7.78 3.72 -19.70
N HIS A 155 6.62 3.36 -19.16
CA HIS A 155 5.98 2.06 -19.30
C HIS A 155 4.48 2.20 -19.62
N PRO A 156 4.13 2.79 -20.78
CA PRO A 156 2.74 3.02 -21.18
C PRO A 156 1.94 1.75 -21.39
N GLU A 157 2.61 0.61 -21.54
CA GLU A 157 2.02 -0.73 -21.64
C GLU A 157 1.42 -1.22 -20.30
N THR A 158 1.85 -0.64 -19.16
CA THR A 158 1.33 -0.99 -17.85
C THR A 158 0.23 0.00 -17.43
N ARG A 159 -0.99 -0.49 -17.31
CA ARG A 159 -2.09 0.33 -16.75
C ARG A 159 -1.86 0.60 -15.26
N VAL A 160 -1.73 1.86 -14.88
CA VAL A 160 -1.58 2.27 -13.48
C VAL A 160 -2.88 2.82 -12.93
N VAL A 161 -3.28 2.29 -11.76
CA VAL A 161 -4.39 2.81 -10.95
C VAL A 161 -3.83 3.27 -9.61
N ARG A 162 -4.01 4.54 -9.28
CA ARG A 162 -3.61 5.09 -7.98
C ARG A 162 -4.84 5.44 -7.13
N LEU A 163 -4.90 4.87 -5.94
CA LEU A 163 -5.96 5.13 -4.99
C LEU A 163 -5.45 6.08 -3.92
N ARG A 164 -6.17 7.17 -3.66
CA ARG A 164 -5.82 8.17 -2.62
C ARG A 164 -6.86 8.16 -1.50
N PRO A 165 -6.96 7.06 -0.73
CA PRO A 165 -7.91 6.97 0.35
C PRO A 165 -7.57 7.95 1.48
N GLY A 166 -8.60 8.32 2.25
CA GLY A 166 -8.46 8.93 3.56
C GLY A 166 -8.08 7.88 4.61
N LEU A 167 -8.53 8.09 5.85
CA LEU A 167 -8.32 7.12 6.93
C LEU A 167 -9.18 5.88 6.71
N ILE A 168 -8.54 4.72 6.78
CA ILE A 168 -9.21 3.43 6.66
C ILE A 168 -9.25 2.78 8.03
N PHE A 169 -10.46 2.57 8.56
CA PHE A 169 -10.68 1.96 9.85
C PHE A 169 -11.11 0.50 9.68
N LYS A 170 -10.56 -0.35 10.53
CA LYS A 170 -10.89 -1.77 10.60
C LYS A 170 -10.87 -2.21 12.06
N ARG A 171 -11.87 -2.98 12.49
CA ARG A 171 -12.00 -3.40 13.90
C ARG A 171 -10.75 -4.17 14.38
N GLU A 172 -10.25 -5.10 13.58
CA GLU A 172 -9.08 -5.91 13.90
C GLU A 172 -7.76 -5.09 13.94
N ALA A 173 -7.74 -3.92 13.31
CA ALA A 173 -6.60 -3.00 13.33
C ALA A 173 -6.73 -1.88 14.39
N ALA A 174 -7.78 -1.88 15.19
CA ALA A 174 -8.09 -0.81 16.14
C ALA A 174 -6.95 -0.52 17.12
N SER A 175 -6.25 -1.56 17.62
CA SER A 175 -5.10 -1.41 18.51
C SER A 175 -3.92 -0.68 17.84
N GLY A 176 -3.65 -0.97 16.55
CA GLY A 176 -2.63 -0.31 15.76
C GLY A 176 -2.96 1.15 15.47
N ILE A 177 -4.21 1.43 15.08
CA ILE A 177 -4.73 2.77 14.82
C ILE A 177 -4.70 3.61 16.12
N ARG A 178 -5.15 3.03 17.24
CA ARG A 178 -5.08 3.69 18.54
C ARG A 178 -3.64 4.06 18.92
N ARG A 179 -2.69 3.13 18.75
CA ARG A 179 -1.27 3.39 19.04
C ARG A 179 -0.70 4.51 18.18
N LEU A 180 -1.15 4.61 16.92
CA LEU A 180 -0.70 5.62 15.98
C LEU A 180 -1.16 7.04 16.37
N PHE A 181 -2.43 7.19 16.79
CA PHE A 181 -3.03 8.51 17.05
C PHE A 181 -3.05 8.91 18.52
N ALA A 182 -3.07 7.97 19.43
CA ALA A 182 -3.29 8.22 20.86
C ALA A 182 -2.06 7.94 21.74
N GLY A 183 -1.00 7.35 21.16
CA GLY A 183 0.20 6.99 21.89
C GLY A 183 -0.03 5.89 22.94
N PRO A 184 1.03 5.52 23.71
CA PRO A 184 0.95 4.42 24.68
C PRO A 184 0.16 4.75 25.95
N PHE A 185 -0.14 6.02 26.20
CA PHE A 185 -0.66 6.52 27.50
C PHE A 185 -2.17 6.67 27.58
N LEU A 186 -2.95 6.44 26.51
CA LEU A 186 -4.40 6.46 26.64
C LEU A 186 -4.90 5.14 27.24
N PRO A 187 -5.53 5.19 28.45
CA PRO A 187 -6.12 4.00 29.05
C PRO A 187 -7.21 3.43 28.14
N ALA A 188 -7.30 2.08 28.10
CA ALA A 188 -8.36 1.38 27.40
C ALA A 188 -9.67 1.57 28.20
N ARG A 189 -10.33 2.72 28.09
CA ARG A 189 -11.72 2.81 28.51
C ARG A 189 -12.56 2.07 27.50
N SER A 190 -13.17 1.00 27.95
CA SER A 190 -14.17 0.25 27.24
C SER A 190 -15.27 1.19 26.77
N CYS A 191 -15.45 1.35 25.46
CA CYS A 191 -16.75 1.72 24.93
C CYS A 191 -17.65 0.49 25.19
N GLY A 192 -18.35 0.50 26.31
CA GLY A 192 -19.46 -0.39 26.55
C GLY A 192 -20.55 -0.16 25.49
N PRO A 193 -21.33 -1.18 25.15
CA PRO A 193 -22.43 -1.03 24.21
C PRO A 193 -23.46 -0.05 24.78
N ARG A 194 -23.87 0.92 23.97
CA ARG A 194 -25.15 1.60 24.12
C ARG A 194 -26.15 0.95 23.20
#